data_adce306f3d32e236d1f1d9f561c24c33
#
_entry.id   adce306f3d32e236d1f1d9f561c24c33
#
_cell.length_a   1.000
_cell.length_b   1.000
_cell.length_c   1.000
_cell.angle_alpha   90.00
_cell.angle_beta   90.00
_cell.angle_gamma   90.00
#
_symmetry.space_group_name_H-M   'P 1'
#
loop_
_entity.id
_entity.type
_entity.pdbx_description
1 polymer ?
#
loop_
_entity_poly.entity_id
_entity_poly.type
_entity_poly.pdbx_seq_one_letter_code
_entity_poly.pdbx_strand_id
1 'polypeptide(L)'
;GVVDWTDLWDLNKGFEVLPSGFYNPKTFRFSYKNGGSFFEKRYQASFNQGYGTRIYDVENEFNTGDVSKEIVAGCGIMAGYTSSSRIAPRFFDQDQNGNIKPVAPGFRILFGRYETYPKDAGFFVFETNPFDKYPYAGTLDNPYTPTLDILFGIPREVYYSTNTETNTIYQYTDGNLFNTYWKNFVDTYTNKDAKKIIAYLQLTPVDMNNLDFRKLIYINGVLFYLLSVTDYKPN
;
A
#
# COMPACT_ATOMS: atom_id res chain seq x y z
N GLY A 1 15.79 -8.47 -13.50
CA GLY A 1 16.95 -8.60 -14.40
C GLY A 1 18.05 -7.63 -14.04
N VAL A 2 19.23 -7.85 -14.60
CA VAL A 2 20.41 -7.02 -14.42
C VAL A 2 20.87 -6.54 -15.80
N VAL A 3 21.29 -5.29 -15.89
CA VAL A 3 21.88 -4.71 -17.10
C VAL A 3 23.31 -4.28 -16.77
N ASP A 4 24.26 -4.67 -17.60
CA ASP A 4 25.67 -4.29 -17.40
C ASP A 4 25.97 -2.97 -18.11
N TRP A 5 26.40 -1.98 -17.33
CA TRP A 5 26.80 -0.64 -17.78
C TRP A 5 28.28 -0.34 -17.48
N THR A 6 29.08 -1.36 -17.24
CA THR A 6 30.51 -1.19 -16.94
C THR A 6 31.22 -0.38 -18.02
N ASP A 7 30.98 -0.69 -19.28
CA ASP A 7 31.65 0.00 -20.42
C ASP A 7 31.03 1.38 -20.74
N LEU A 8 29.87 1.71 -20.14
CA LEU A 8 29.23 2.99 -20.36
C LEU A 8 29.67 4.07 -19.35
N TRP A 9 30.41 3.71 -18.33
CA TRP A 9 30.86 4.64 -17.31
C TRP A 9 31.98 5.54 -17.83
N ASP A 10 31.75 6.86 -17.81
CA ASP A 10 32.77 7.86 -18.16
C ASP A 10 33.68 8.14 -16.97
N LEU A 11 34.72 7.34 -16.85
CA LEU A 11 35.72 7.45 -15.77
C LEU A 11 36.49 8.79 -15.78
N ASN A 12 36.50 9.52 -16.91
CA ASN A 12 37.21 10.79 -17.00
C ASN A 12 36.46 11.94 -16.30
N LYS A 13 35.15 11.77 -16.07
CA LYS A 13 34.30 12.79 -15.41
C LYS A 13 34.22 12.61 -13.91
N GLY A 14 34.74 11.51 -13.39
CA GLY A 14 34.64 11.20 -11.98
C GLY A 14 33.24 10.76 -11.53
N PHE A 15 33.05 10.64 -10.24
CA PHE A 15 31.77 10.32 -9.62
C PHE A 15 31.72 10.92 -8.21
N GLU A 16 30.52 11.12 -7.71
CA GLU A 16 30.28 11.59 -6.35
C GLU A 16 29.57 10.51 -5.54
N VAL A 17 30.06 10.26 -4.32
CA VAL A 17 29.44 9.31 -3.37
C VAL A 17 28.83 10.10 -2.22
N LEU A 18 27.53 9.96 -2.06
CA LEU A 18 26.77 10.68 -1.06
C LEU A 18 26.19 9.68 -0.03
N PRO A 19 26.35 9.95 1.26
CA PRO A 19 25.75 9.11 2.30
C PRO A 19 24.23 9.14 2.19
N SER A 20 23.58 8.00 2.37
CA SER A 20 22.13 7.88 2.26
C SER A 20 21.37 8.79 3.24
N GLY A 21 21.91 8.99 4.44
CA GLY A 21 21.27 9.76 5.50
C GLY A 21 20.91 11.21 5.14
N PHE A 22 21.62 11.84 4.20
CA PHE A 22 21.29 13.21 3.73
C PHE A 22 20.08 13.28 2.80
N TYR A 23 19.71 12.18 2.17
CA TYR A 23 18.69 12.13 1.11
C TYR A 23 17.46 11.33 1.50
N ASN A 24 17.58 10.49 2.54
CA ASN A 24 16.45 9.71 2.99
C ASN A 24 15.41 10.62 3.64
N PRO A 25 14.14 10.46 3.28
CA PRO A 25 13.09 11.16 4.01
C PRO A 25 13.03 10.66 5.45
N LYS A 26 12.52 11.49 6.33
CA LYS A 26 12.22 11.09 7.71
C LYS A 26 11.07 10.08 7.76
N THR A 27 10.10 10.24 6.86
CA THR A 27 8.90 9.43 6.88
C THR A 27 8.49 9.05 5.46
N PHE A 28 8.13 7.77 5.28
CA PHE A 28 7.39 7.30 4.12
C PHE A 28 5.93 7.09 4.51
N ARG A 29 5.02 7.69 3.77
CA ARG A 29 3.58 7.53 3.94
C ARG A 29 2.97 6.90 2.69
N PHE A 30 2.28 5.78 2.88
CA PHE A 30 1.52 5.08 1.84
C PHE A 30 0.05 5.10 2.24
N SER A 31 -0.81 5.66 1.40
CA SER A 31 -2.22 5.87 1.74
C SER A 31 -3.15 5.72 0.54
N TYR A 32 -4.40 5.50 0.85
CA TYR A 32 -5.51 5.66 -0.08
C TYR A 32 -6.10 7.06 0.06
N LYS A 33 -6.68 7.57 -1.02
CA LYS A 33 -7.48 8.79 -0.97
C LYS A 33 -8.68 8.55 -0.04
N ASN A 34 -8.85 9.43 0.93
CA ASN A 34 -9.98 9.35 1.85
C ASN A 34 -11.28 9.67 1.09
N GLY A 35 -12.24 8.74 1.10
CA GLY A 35 -13.53 8.87 0.42
C GLY A 35 -14.54 9.75 1.13
N GLY A 36 -14.25 10.21 2.35
CA GLY A 36 -15.10 11.13 3.11
C GLY A 36 -16.35 10.51 3.71
N SER A 37 -16.51 9.18 3.75
CA SER A 37 -17.61 8.52 4.46
C SER A 37 -17.54 8.76 5.97
N PHE A 38 -18.65 8.57 6.67
CA PHE A 38 -18.73 8.73 8.13
C PHE A 38 -17.64 7.92 8.86
N PHE A 39 -17.45 6.66 8.50
CA PHE A 39 -16.48 5.80 9.14
C PHE A 39 -15.02 6.22 8.84
N GLU A 40 -14.74 6.67 7.62
CA GLU A 40 -13.41 7.18 7.26
C GLU A 40 -13.06 8.44 8.05
N LYS A 41 -13.99 9.38 8.15
CA LYS A 41 -13.82 10.59 8.95
C LYS A 41 -13.61 10.28 10.43
N ARG A 42 -14.41 9.37 10.98
CA ARG A 42 -14.30 8.94 12.37
C ARG A 42 -12.97 8.24 12.65
N TYR A 43 -12.55 7.33 11.76
CA TYR A 43 -11.26 6.66 11.87
C TYR A 43 -10.11 7.69 11.83
N GLN A 44 -10.14 8.62 10.90
CA GLN A 44 -9.13 9.68 10.79
C GLN A 44 -9.11 10.58 12.02
N ALA A 45 -10.26 10.93 12.57
CA ALA A 45 -10.34 11.72 13.81
C ALA A 45 -9.77 10.98 15.02
N SER A 46 -9.98 9.66 15.10
CA SER A 46 -9.50 8.84 16.23
C SER A 46 -8.00 8.54 16.16
N PHE A 47 -7.42 8.38 14.96
CA PHE A 47 -6.06 7.88 14.78
C PHE A 47 -5.12 8.84 14.03
N ASN A 48 -5.61 10.00 13.64
CA ASN A 48 -4.89 10.99 12.83
C ASN A 48 -4.25 10.41 11.56
N GLN A 49 -4.85 9.38 10.99
CA GLN A 49 -4.41 8.75 9.73
C GLN A 49 -5.59 8.11 9.00
N GLY A 50 -5.49 8.01 7.67
CA GLY A 50 -6.48 7.32 6.85
C GLY A 50 -6.50 5.81 7.12
N TYR A 51 -7.64 5.18 6.90
CA TYR A 51 -7.80 3.73 7.02
C TYR A 51 -6.87 2.99 6.05
N GLY A 52 -6.18 1.97 6.56
CA GLY A 52 -5.23 1.18 5.77
C GLY A 52 -3.93 1.89 5.37
N THR A 53 -3.66 3.07 5.94
CA THR A 53 -2.41 3.81 5.74
C THR A 53 -1.25 3.11 6.45
N ARG A 54 -0.09 3.08 5.81
CA ARG A 54 1.19 2.74 6.41
C ARG A 54 2.06 3.98 6.51
N ILE A 55 2.53 4.26 7.72
CA ILE A 55 3.58 5.25 7.99
C ILE A 55 4.81 4.48 8.42
N TYR A 56 5.93 4.72 7.75
CA TYR A 56 7.21 4.12 8.04
C TYR A 56 8.18 5.23 8.39
N ASP A 57 8.57 5.30 9.67
CA ASP A 57 9.52 6.27 10.16
C ASP A 57 10.94 5.74 9.95
N VAL A 58 11.80 6.58 9.40
CA VAL A 58 13.22 6.30 9.18
C VAL A 58 14.01 6.97 10.28
N GLU A 59 14.90 6.23 10.91
CA GLU A 59 15.86 6.81 11.84
C GLU A 59 16.85 7.69 11.08
N ASN A 60 16.52 8.96 10.94
CA ASN A 60 17.37 9.92 10.26
C ASN A 60 17.36 11.26 10.99
N GLU A 61 18.52 11.69 11.45
CA GLU A 61 18.70 12.95 12.17
C GLU A 61 18.89 14.16 11.23
N PHE A 62 19.20 13.92 9.95
CA PHE A 62 19.62 14.96 9.01
C PHE A 62 18.51 15.46 8.10
N ASN A 63 17.43 14.72 7.95
CA ASN A 63 16.37 15.06 7.03
C ASN A 63 15.01 15.08 7.75
N THR A 64 14.24 16.12 7.48
CA THR A 64 12.88 16.30 8.01
C THR A 64 11.79 16.09 6.95
N GLY A 65 12.18 15.77 5.71
CA GLY A 65 11.25 15.62 4.60
C GLY A 65 10.44 14.34 4.67
N ASP A 66 9.20 14.40 4.19
CA ASP A 66 8.31 13.25 4.07
C ASP A 66 8.13 12.87 2.60
N VAL A 67 8.07 11.58 2.32
CA VAL A 67 7.65 11.04 1.02
C VAL A 67 6.27 10.42 1.18
N SER A 68 5.28 11.00 0.52
CA SER A 68 3.91 10.50 0.50
C SER A 68 3.57 9.90 -0.87
N LYS A 69 2.99 8.72 -0.85
CA LYS A 69 2.41 8.04 -2.02
C LYS A 69 0.95 7.74 -1.73
N GLU A 70 0.07 8.39 -2.48
CA GLU A 70 -1.37 8.22 -2.34
C GLU A 70 -1.94 7.55 -3.60
N ILE A 71 -2.73 6.50 -3.41
CA ILE A 71 -3.55 5.92 -4.48
C ILE A 71 -4.80 6.78 -4.62
N VAL A 72 -5.10 7.19 -5.85
CA VAL A 72 -6.23 8.08 -6.18
C VAL A 72 -7.61 7.46 -5.88
N ALA A 73 -7.67 6.14 -5.69
CA ALA A 73 -8.87 5.44 -5.26
C ALA A 73 -8.98 5.40 -3.73
N GLY A 74 -10.19 5.25 -3.21
CA GLY A 74 -10.43 4.88 -1.81
C GLY A 74 -10.42 3.36 -1.61
N CYS A 75 -10.21 2.91 -0.40
CA CYS A 75 -10.60 1.57 0.04
C CYS A 75 -11.85 1.67 0.93
N GLY A 76 -12.56 0.55 1.12
CA GLY A 76 -13.71 0.53 2.03
C GLY A 76 -13.29 0.18 3.45
N ILE A 77 -13.79 0.91 4.43
CA ILE A 77 -13.68 0.45 5.82
C ILE A 77 -14.51 -0.80 5.99
N MET A 78 -13.87 -1.87 6.44
CA MET A 78 -14.55 -3.12 6.75
C MET A 78 -15.14 -3.05 8.15
N ALA A 79 -16.40 -3.40 8.28
CA ALA A 79 -17.08 -3.44 9.58
C ALA A 79 -17.87 -4.73 9.75
N GLY A 80 -17.79 -5.31 10.93
CA GLY A 80 -18.60 -6.46 11.32
C GLY A 80 -20.00 -6.09 11.76
N TYR A 81 -20.91 -7.05 11.72
CA TYR A 81 -22.26 -6.94 12.32
C TYR A 81 -22.29 -7.65 13.67
N THR A 82 -22.95 -7.06 14.65
CA THR A 82 -23.01 -7.49 16.03
C THR A 82 -23.53 -8.91 16.27
N SER A 83 -24.33 -9.44 15.35
CA SER A 83 -24.99 -10.73 15.52
C SER A 83 -24.49 -11.80 14.56
N SER A 84 -23.47 -11.53 13.80
CA SER A 84 -22.95 -12.48 12.82
C SER A 84 -21.45 -12.23 12.57
N SER A 85 -20.74 -13.28 12.25
CA SER A 85 -19.37 -13.22 11.76
C SER A 85 -19.19 -12.53 10.40
N ARG A 86 -20.16 -11.71 10.00
CA ARG A 86 -20.18 -11.05 8.71
C ARG A 86 -19.41 -9.76 8.74
N ILE A 87 -18.54 -9.62 7.76
CA ILE A 87 -17.75 -8.41 7.54
C ILE A 87 -18.12 -7.87 6.16
N ALA A 88 -18.47 -6.60 6.12
CA ALA A 88 -18.82 -5.94 4.88
C ALA A 88 -18.22 -4.54 4.81
N PRO A 89 -17.89 -4.05 3.61
CA PRO A 89 -17.45 -2.67 3.44
C PRO A 89 -18.61 -1.70 3.72
N ARG A 90 -18.32 -0.60 4.39
CA ARG A 90 -19.31 0.41 4.76
C ARG A 90 -19.03 1.72 4.06
N PHE A 91 -20.02 2.17 3.28
CA PHE A 91 -19.97 3.37 2.44
C PHE A 91 -21.21 4.25 2.66
N PHE A 92 -21.45 4.67 3.88
CA PHE A 92 -22.54 5.62 4.14
C PHE A 92 -22.04 6.78 5.00
N ASP A 93 -22.76 7.88 4.94
CA ASP A 93 -22.61 9.01 5.83
C ASP A 93 -23.71 8.99 6.88
N GLN A 94 -23.58 9.82 7.90
CA GLN A 94 -24.56 9.95 8.96
C GLN A 94 -24.81 11.44 9.19
N ASP A 95 -26.07 11.82 9.34
CA ASP A 95 -26.42 13.18 9.71
C ASP A 95 -26.25 13.44 11.21
N GLN A 96 -26.50 14.69 11.62
CA GLN A 96 -26.38 15.11 13.02
C GLN A 96 -27.34 14.36 13.97
N ASN A 97 -28.41 13.79 13.42
CA ASN A 97 -29.42 13.02 14.16
C ASN A 97 -29.14 11.51 14.14
N GLY A 98 -28.04 11.08 13.53
CA GLY A 98 -27.69 9.68 13.41
C GLY A 98 -28.35 8.94 12.24
N ASN A 99 -29.12 9.63 11.38
CA ASN A 99 -29.74 8.98 10.23
C ASN A 99 -28.72 8.69 9.14
N ILE A 100 -28.85 7.53 8.54
CA ILE A 100 -28.01 7.09 7.43
C ILE A 100 -28.31 7.92 6.19
N LYS A 101 -27.26 8.49 5.60
CA LYS A 101 -27.31 9.19 4.32
C LYS A 101 -26.50 8.43 3.27
N PRO A 102 -26.99 8.33 2.04
CA PRO A 102 -26.19 7.81 0.94
C PRO A 102 -25.00 8.75 0.70
N VAL A 103 -23.81 8.18 0.57
CA VAL A 103 -22.61 8.88 0.10
C VAL A 103 -22.46 8.58 -1.38
N ALA A 104 -22.20 9.60 -2.19
CA ALA A 104 -21.72 9.36 -3.54
C ALA A 104 -20.38 8.62 -3.43
N PRO A 105 -20.32 7.34 -3.81
CA PRO A 105 -19.11 6.58 -3.66
C PRO A 105 -18.07 7.17 -4.63
N GLY A 106 -16.96 7.68 -4.12
CA GLY A 106 -15.78 7.92 -4.92
C GLY A 106 -15.28 6.60 -5.52
N PHE A 107 -14.32 6.67 -6.41
CA PHE A 107 -13.69 5.48 -6.97
C PHE A 107 -13.05 4.65 -5.85
N ARG A 108 -13.39 3.36 -5.76
CA ARG A 108 -12.92 2.44 -4.71
C ARG A 108 -12.40 1.15 -5.31
N ILE A 109 -11.42 0.56 -4.62
CA ILE A 109 -10.82 -0.74 -4.96
C ILE A 109 -11.19 -1.73 -3.87
N LEU A 110 -11.70 -2.88 -4.28
CA LEU A 110 -12.02 -4.01 -3.40
C LEU A 110 -11.73 -5.31 -4.13
N PHE A 111 -11.37 -6.34 -3.39
CA PHE A 111 -11.48 -7.71 -3.89
C PHE A 111 -12.94 -8.07 -4.08
N GLY A 112 -13.25 -8.71 -5.20
CA GLY A 112 -14.59 -9.21 -5.48
C GLY A 112 -14.54 -10.65 -5.95
N ARG A 113 -15.33 -11.53 -5.31
CA ARG A 113 -15.48 -12.93 -5.71
C ARG A 113 -16.77 -13.54 -5.17
N TYR A 114 -17.07 -14.76 -5.61
CA TYR A 114 -18.14 -15.57 -5.01
C TYR A 114 -17.53 -16.50 -3.96
N GLU A 115 -18.01 -16.37 -2.73
CA GLU A 115 -17.64 -17.20 -1.61
C GLU A 115 -18.69 -18.27 -1.33
N THR A 116 -18.26 -19.46 -0.95
CA THR A 116 -19.16 -20.51 -0.45
C THR A 116 -19.60 -20.15 0.96
N TYR A 117 -20.89 -20.33 1.24
CA TYR A 117 -21.40 -20.16 2.59
C TYR A 117 -20.76 -21.19 3.53
N PRO A 118 -20.12 -20.78 4.63
CA PRO A 118 -19.90 -21.70 5.73
C PRO A 118 -21.26 -22.14 6.25
N LYS A 119 -21.49 -23.43 6.39
CA LYS A 119 -22.79 -23.97 6.83
C LYS A 119 -23.31 -23.37 8.14
N ASP A 120 -22.43 -22.84 8.96
CA ASP A 120 -22.72 -22.28 10.29
C ASP A 120 -22.74 -20.73 10.32
N ALA A 121 -22.60 -20.04 9.20
CA ALA A 121 -22.42 -18.59 9.17
C ALA A 121 -23.71 -17.76 9.33
N GLY A 122 -24.86 -18.35 9.65
CA GLY A 122 -26.09 -17.63 9.97
C GLY A 122 -26.52 -16.59 8.92
N PHE A 123 -26.20 -16.79 7.66
CA PHE A 123 -26.75 -15.98 6.59
C PHE A 123 -28.24 -16.26 6.49
N PHE A 124 -29.07 -15.23 6.44
CA PHE A 124 -30.45 -15.35 6.00
C PHE A 124 -30.45 -15.77 4.53
N VAL A 125 -30.36 -17.04 4.32
CA VAL A 125 -30.82 -17.64 3.10
C VAL A 125 -32.33 -17.66 3.25
N PHE A 126 -33.07 -17.00 2.37
CA PHE A 126 -34.48 -17.33 2.21
C PHE A 126 -34.52 -18.86 2.07
N GLU A 127 -35.41 -19.53 2.79
CA GLU A 127 -35.49 -21.00 2.90
C GLU A 127 -35.49 -21.77 1.57
N THR A 128 -35.57 -21.06 0.46
CA THR A 128 -35.66 -21.57 -0.91
C THR A 128 -34.48 -21.17 -1.82
N ASN A 129 -33.39 -20.62 -1.26
CA ASN A 129 -32.31 -20.15 -2.14
C ASN A 129 -31.39 -21.31 -2.54
N PRO A 130 -31.36 -21.69 -3.84
CA PRO A 130 -30.52 -22.75 -4.35
C PRO A 130 -29.03 -22.38 -4.44
N PHE A 131 -28.64 -21.16 -4.03
CA PHE A 131 -27.27 -20.69 -4.15
C PHE A 131 -26.47 -21.05 -2.89
N ASP A 132 -25.43 -21.83 -3.08
CA ASP A 132 -24.43 -22.17 -2.08
C ASP A 132 -23.31 -21.12 -1.95
N LYS A 133 -23.40 -20.03 -2.72
CA LYS A 133 -22.39 -18.98 -2.83
C LYS A 133 -23.02 -17.59 -2.66
N TYR A 134 -22.22 -16.65 -2.15
CA TYR A 134 -22.60 -15.24 -2.05
C TYR A 134 -21.50 -14.34 -2.66
N PRO A 135 -21.87 -13.15 -3.18
CA PRO A 135 -20.89 -12.19 -3.63
C PRO A 135 -20.16 -11.59 -2.42
N TYR A 136 -18.85 -11.72 -2.41
CA TYR A 136 -17.97 -11.09 -1.44
C TYR A 136 -17.33 -9.85 -2.06
N ALA A 137 -17.23 -8.77 -1.29
CA ALA A 137 -16.41 -7.61 -1.61
C ALA A 137 -15.72 -7.12 -0.33
N GLY A 138 -14.41 -6.92 -0.38
CA GLY A 138 -13.65 -6.50 0.79
C GLY A 138 -12.20 -6.14 0.48
N THR A 139 -11.45 -5.79 1.53
CA THR A 139 -10.03 -5.47 1.41
C THR A 139 -9.15 -6.72 1.40
N LEU A 140 -9.64 -7.83 1.92
CA LEU A 140 -8.95 -9.12 1.97
C LEU A 140 -9.33 -9.99 0.78
N ASP A 141 -8.40 -10.81 0.30
CA ASP A 141 -8.67 -11.80 -0.75
C ASP A 141 -9.61 -12.91 -0.26
N ASN A 142 -9.57 -13.24 1.03
CA ASN A 142 -10.46 -14.18 1.69
C ASN A 142 -10.86 -13.65 3.07
N PRO A 143 -12.17 -13.58 3.39
CA PRO A 143 -12.62 -13.06 4.68
C PRO A 143 -12.31 -13.99 5.87
N TYR A 144 -12.04 -15.28 5.61
CA TYR A 144 -11.83 -16.29 6.67
C TYR A 144 -10.37 -16.71 6.82
N THR A 145 -9.67 -16.83 5.71
CA THR A 145 -8.25 -17.22 5.67
C THR A 145 -7.50 -16.30 4.71
N PRO A 146 -7.29 -15.03 5.08
CA PRO A 146 -6.67 -14.06 4.20
C PRO A 146 -5.21 -14.40 3.93
N THR A 147 -4.79 -14.24 2.67
CA THR A 147 -3.39 -14.31 2.26
C THR A 147 -2.90 -12.97 1.72
N LEU A 148 -3.80 -12.18 1.14
CA LEU A 148 -3.52 -10.85 0.60
C LEU A 148 -4.50 -9.81 1.16
N ASP A 149 -3.97 -8.62 1.39
CA ASP A 149 -4.73 -7.44 1.76
C ASP A 149 -4.35 -6.28 0.83
N ILE A 150 -5.34 -5.55 0.32
CA ILE A 150 -5.10 -4.36 -0.49
C ILE A 150 -4.78 -3.11 0.34
N LEU A 151 -4.81 -3.19 1.66
CA LEU A 151 -4.36 -2.10 2.52
C LEU A 151 -2.83 -2.01 2.55
N PHE A 152 -2.29 -0.84 2.83
CA PHE A 152 -0.84 -0.68 3.03
C PHE A 152 -0.40 -1.11 4.42
N GLY A 153 -1.25 -0.95 5.41
CA GLY A 153 -0.97 -1.30 6.79
C GLY A 153 -2.18 -1.87 7.50
N ILE A 154 -1.93 -2.58 8.60
CA ILE A 154 -2.98 -3.14 9.44
C ILE A 154 -3.70 -1.98 10.12
N PRO A 155 -5.03 -1.86 10.01
CA PRO A 155 -5.79 -0.86 10.73
C PRO A 155 -5.66 -1.01 12.25
N ARG A 156 -5.60 0.11 12.96
CA ARG A 156 -5.47 0.11 14.43
C ARG A 156 -6.75 -0.34 15.12
N GLU A 157 -7.88 -0.11 14.48
CA GLU A 157 -9.18 -0.50 14.98
C GLU A 157 -10.06 -0.94 13.82
N VAL A 158 -10.74 -2.04 14.00
CA VAL A 158 -11.83 -2.44 13.13
C VAL A 158 -13.10 -2.03 13.82
N TYR A 159 -13.91 -1.19 13.16
CA TYR A 159 -15.20 -0.77 13.72
C TYR A 159 -16.14 -1.96 13.78
N TYR A 160 -16.11 -2.64 14.91
CA TYR A 160 -17.13 -3.56 15.33
C TYR A 160 -18.15 -2.82 16.17
N SER A 161 -19.39 -3.17 16.03
CA SER A 161 -20.32 -2.97 17.08
C SER A 161 -19.91 -3.86 18.27
N THR A 162 -19.80 -3.26 19.41
CA THR A 162 -19.34 -3.85 20.67
C THR A 162 -20.35 -4.84 21.26
N ASN A 163 -20.52 -5.99 20.65
CA ASN A 163 -21.08 -7.12 21.38
C ASN A 163 -19.91 -8.00 21.84
N THR A 164 -19.62 -7.95 23.12
CA THR A 164 -18.48 -8.59 23.77
C THR A 164 -18.51 -10.12 23.73
N GLU A 165 -19.59 -10.73 23.25
CA GLU A 165 -19.78 -12.18 23.26
C GLU A 165 -19.37 -12.89 21.96
N THR A 166 -19.14 -12.15 20.88
CA THR A 166 -18.62 -12.71 19.63
C THR A 166 -17.51 -11.84 19.09
N ASN A 167 -16.34 -11.92 19.70
CA ASN A 167 -15.08 -11.42 19.14
C ASN A 167 -14.74 -12.22 17.88
N THR A 168 -15.44 -11.94 16.80
CA THR A 168 -14.92 -12.34 15.49
C THR A 168 -13.77 -11.39 15.18
N ILE A 169 -12.59 -11.80 15.57
CA ILE A 169 -11.36 -11.10 15.23
C ILE A 169 -11.26 -11.17 13.72
N TYR A 170 -11.32 -10.00 13.11
CA TYR A 170 -10.98 -9.86 11.71
C TYR A 170 -9.51 -10.26 11.56
N GLN A 171 -9.25 -11.32 10.84
CA GLN A 171 -7.89 -11.77 10.63
C GLN A 171 -7.27 -10.89 9.56
N TYR A 172 -6.17 -10.23 9.91
CA TYR A 172 -5.32 -9.54 8.97
C TYR A 172 -4.17 -10.46 8.56
N THR A 173 -3.65 -10.25 7.37
CA THR A 173 -2.48 -10.95 6.87
C THR A 173 -1.29 -10.00 6.74
N ASP A 174 -0.08 -10.55 6.84
CA ASP A 174 1.15 -9.82 6.52
C ASP A 174 1.31 -9.56 5.01
N GLY A 175 0.49 -10.18 4.17
CA GLY A 175 0.44 -10.00 2.72
C GLY A 175 -0.20 -8.69 2.26
N ASN A 176 0.02 -7.57 2.98
CA ASN A 176 -0.47 -6.26 2.61
C ASN A 176 0.39 -5.60 1.52
N LEU A 177 -0.12 -4.52 0.91
CA LEU A 177 0.57 -3.84 -0.20
C LEU A 177 1.96 -3.33 0.16
N PHE A 178 2.14 -2.82 1.39
CA PHE A 178 3.46 -2.34 1.80
C PHE A 178 4.46 -3.50 1.90
N ASN A 179 4.13 -4.56 2.62
CA ASN A 179 5.02 -5.69 2.80
C ASN A 179 5.35 -6.40 1.48
N THR A 180 4.36 -6.51 0.59
CA THR A 180 4.51 -7.23 -0.68
C THR A 180 5.33 -6.45 -1.71
N TYR A 181 5.13 -5.13 -1.82
CA TYR A 181 5.67 -4.35 -2.94
C TYR A 181 6.67 -3.27 -2.54
N TRP A 182 6.60 -2.74 -1.31
CA TRP A 182 7.37 -1.57 -0.92
C TRP A 182 8.42 -1.83 0.14
N LYS A 183 8.21 -2.81 1.00
CA LYS A 183 9.09 -3.06 2.15
C LYS A 183 10.55 -3.22 1.73
N ASN A 184 10.82 -4.11 0.77
CA ASN A 184 12.20 -4.35 0.31
C ASN A 184 12.84 -3.10 -0.29
N PHE A 185 12.07 -2.30 -1.02
CA PHE A 185 12.57 -1.04 -1.58
C PHE A 185 12.90 -0.05 -0.46
N VAL A 186 11.98 0.16 0.48
CA VAL A 186 12.17 1.09 1.58
C VAL A 186 13.34 0.65 2.46
N ASP A 187 13.41 -0.62 2.84
CA ASP A 187 14.49 -1.18 3.67
C ASP A 187 15.86 -1.02 2.98
N THR A 188 15.92 -1.26 1.67
CA THR A 188 17.17 -1.08 0.90
C THR A 188 17.54 0.39 0.80
N TYR A 189 16.57 1.26 0.50
CA TYR A 189 16.77 2.69 0.31
C TYR A 189 17.18 3.39 1.61
N THR A 190 16.64 2.94 2.75
CA THR A 190 16.90 3.53 4.08
C THR A 190 18.03 2.85 4.85
N ASN A 191 18.65 1.83 4.27
CA ASN A 191 19.79 1.17 4.90
C ASN A 191 20.91 2.18 5.20
N LYS A 192 21.44 2.15 6.42
CA LYS A 192 22.52 3.05 6.88
C LYS A 192 23.81 2.92 6.03
N ASP A 193 24.03 1.73 5.48
CA ASP A 193 25.20 1.45 4.63
C ASP A 193 24.95 1.77 3.15
N ALA A 194 23.73 2.08 2.76
CA ALA A 194 23.42 2.47 1.39
C ALA A 194 24.13 3.78 1.02
N LYS A 195 24.57 3.89 -0.21
CA LYS A 195 25.21 5.08 -0.77
C LYS A 195 24.46 5.51 -2.02
N LYS A 196 24.29 6.80 -2.19
CA LYS A 196 23.86 7.37 -3.46
C LYS A 196 25.10 7.73 -4.26
N ILE A 197 25.16 7.25 -5.49
CA ILE A 197 26.25 7.57 -6.40
C ILE A 197 25.69 8.42 -7.53
N ILE A 198 26.35 9.52 -7.82
CA ILE A 198 26.13 10.33 -9.01
C ILE A 198 27.31 10.08 -9.93
N ALA A 199 27.05 9.51 -11.10
CA ALA A 199 28.06 9.15 -12.08
C ALA A 199 27.64 9.63 -13.48
N TYR A 200 28.62 9.81 -14.34
CA TYR A 200 28.43 10.17 -15.73
C TYR A 200 28.50 8.90 -16.59
N LEU A 201 27.51 8.74 -17.46
CA LEU A 201 27.40 7.57 -18.32
C LEU A 201 27.26 8.02 -19.79
N GLN A 202 27.88 7.29 -20.69
CA GLN A 202 27.79 7.49 -22.13
C GLN A 202 26.66 6.64 -22.72
N LEU A 203 25.43 7.05 -22.47
CA LEU A 203 24.24 6.33 -22.92
C LEU A 203 23.91 6.66 -24.38
N THR A 204 23.65 5.64 -25.17
CA THR A 204 23.16 5.80 -26.53
C THR A 204 21.63 6.00 -26.54
N PRO A 205 21.03 6.48 -27.66
CA PRO A 205 19.57 6.51 -27.80
C PRO A 205 18.90 5.14 -27.62
N VAL A 206 19.59 4.06 -27.95
CA VAL A 206 19.10 2.69 -27.76
C VAL A 206 19.03 2.33 -26.27
N ASP A 207 20.07 2.70 -25.50
CA ASP A 207 20.09 2.47 -24.06
C ASP A 207 18.95 3.24 -23.37
N MET A 208 18.72 4.48 -23.78
CA MET A 208 17.64 5.31 -23.25
C MET A 208 16.26 4.75 -23.58
N ASN A 209 16.07 4.21 -24.79
CA ASN A 209 14.81 3.59 -25.20
C ASN A 209 14.52 2.28 -24.43
N ASN A 210 15.57 1.57 -24.02
CA ASN A 210 15.50 0.30 -23.30
C ASN A 210 15.59 0.48 -21.77
N LEU A 211 15.54 1.73 -21.27
CA LEU A 211 15.68 2.05 -19.88
C LEU A 211 14.53 1.47 -19.06
N ASP A 212 14.86 0.66 -18.06
CA ASP A 212 13.89 0.07 -17.14
C ASP A 212 14.36 0.24 -15.69
N PHE A 213 13.73 1.15 -14.96
CA PHE A 213 14.05 1.45 -13.55
C PHE A 213 13.80 0.28 -12.57
N ARG A 214 13.18 -0.81 -13.04
CA ARG A 214 12.98 -2.03 -12.25
C ARG A 214 14.16 -3.00 -12.32
N LYS A 215 15.10 -2.75 -13.23
CA LYS A 215 16.31 -3.55 -13.39
C LYS A 215 17.43 -2.99 -12.55
N LEU A 216 18.27 -3.89 -12.05
CA LEU A 216 19.52 -3.50 -11.41
C LEU A 216 20.55 -3.17 -12.49
N ILE A 217 21.36 -2.16 -12.22
CA ILE A 217 22.50 -1.78 -13.05
C ILE A 217 23.74 -2.37 -12.41
N TYR A 218 24.51 -3.12 -13.19
CA TYR A 218 25.81 -3.63 -12.78
C TYR A 218 26.91 -2.75 -13.33
N ILE A 219 27.85 -2.33 -12.48
CA ILE A 219 29.03 -1.57 -12.87
C ILE A 219 30.20 -2.05 -12.02
N ASN A 220 31.24 -2.55 -12.63
CA ASN A 220 32.52 -2.93 -12.00
C ASN A 220 32.39 -3.76 -10.70
N GLY A 221 31.53 -4.78 -10.70
CA GLY A 221 31.36 -5.67 -9.54
C GLY A 221 30.28 -5.21 -8.54
N VAL A 222 29.65 -4.06 -8.75
CA VAL A 222 28.64 -3.51 -7.84
C VAL A 222 27.27 -3.41 -8.54
N LEU A 223 26.22 -3.73 -7.79
CA LEU A 223 24.84 -3.61 -8.25
C LEU A 223 24.21 -2.33 -7.71
N PHE A 224 23.55 -1.59 -8.60
CA PHE A 224 22.89 -0.32 -8.29
C PHE A 224 21.41 -0.36 -8.65
N TYR A 225 20.60 0.33 -7.86
CA TYR A 225 19.25 0.76 -8.26
C TYR A 225 19.37 2.09 -9.01
N LEU A 226 18.84 2.15 -10.21
CA LEU A 226 18.76 3.40 -10.95
C LEU A 226 17.66 4.29 -10.36
N LEU A 227 18.01 5.47 -9.86
CA LEU A 227 17.06 6.41 -9.27
C LEU A 227 16.58 7.45 -10.27
N SER A 228 17.48 7.98 -11.09
CA SER A 228 17.17 8.98 -12.11
C SER A 228 18.25 9.03 -13.17
N VAL A 229 17.87 9.50 -14.34
CA VAL A 229 18.80 9.92 -15.40
C VAL A 229 18.49 11.38 -15.70
N THR A 230 19.49 12.24 -15.67
CA THR A 230 19.36 13.68 -15.91
C THR A 230 20.35 14.09 -17.02
N ASP A 231 20.07 15.23 -17.65
CA ASP A 231 20.97 15.87 -18.64
C ASP A 231 21.41 14.97 -19.82
N TYR A 232 20.52 14.04 -20.23
CA TYR A 232 20.80 13.22 -21.39
C TYR A 232 20.90 14.10 -22.65
N LYS A 233 22.01 13.99 -23.35
CA LYS A 233 22.27 14.63 -24.65
C LYS A 233 22.61 13.54 -25.64
N PRO A 234 21.79 13.29 -26.66
CA PRO A 234 22.13 12.34 -27.70
C PRO A 234 23.32 12.88 -28.48
N ASN A 235 24.33 12.02 -28.67
CA ASN A 235 25.45 12.30 -29.55
C ASN A 235 25.04 12.11 -31.01
#